data_41cd8c38628bfb74ddd91689c23ef38e
#
_entry.id   41cd8c38628bfb74ddd91689c23ef38e
#
_cell.length_a   1.000
_cell.length_b   1.000
_cell.length_c   1.000
_cell.angle_alpha   90.00
_cell.angle_beta   90.00
_cell.angle_gamma   90.00
#
_symmetry.space_group_name_H-M   'P 1'
#
loop_
_entity.id
_entity.type
_entity.pdbx_description
1 polymer ?
#
loop_
_entity_poly.entity_id
_entity_poly.type
_entity_poly.pdbx_seq_one_letter_code
_entity_poly.pdbx_strand_id
1 'polypeptide(L)'
;NRSISPHVRSKVFELIRREQWSPEQISGWLMKQEELSVSKSSIYNWIAAISPYHKDNIRRHLRHGGRKVGSSTSGTRTPIPNRVSIDDRPAYANGQTVGDWEMDTIVGKDGKGAIVTLVERKSRFMLMEKLDSGKRAVPLAHAVVRLHKGSGLSVRTITTDNGTEFAAHEIIARELGTTVYFAHPYCSWEKGAIENMNGLVRQYIPKRTDFREISRAYVKRIVEKLNNRPRKKNRFSKPADMINDKIA
;
A
#
# COMPACT_ATOMS: atom_id res chain seq x y z
N ASN A 1 -23.95 -3.67 -30.60
CA ASN A 1 -23.86 -3.89 -29.14
C ASN A 1 -23.60 -5.37 -28.87
N ARG A 2 -22.34 -5.78 -28.69
CA ARG A 2 -22.05 -7.12 -28.17
C ARG A 2 -22.49 -7.14 -26.71
N SER A 3 -23.56 -7.86 -26.41
CA SER A 3 -24.01 -8.06 -25.02
C SER A 3 -22.90 -8.82 -24.28
N ILE A 4 -22.43 -8.25 -23.18
CA ILE A 4 -21.42 -8.91 -22.34
C ILE A 4 -22.08 -10.12 -21.67
N SER A 5 -21.46 -11.29 -21.76
CA SER A 5 -22.06 -12.53 -21.27
C SER A 5 -22.30 -12.48 -19.75
N PRO A 6 -23.37 -13.13 -19.24
CA PRO A 6 -23.66 -13.22 -17.81
C PRO A 6 -22.48 -13.80 -17.00
N HIS A 7 -21.70 -14.71 -17.58
CA HIS A 7 -20.52 -15.29 -16.97
C HIS A 7 -19.45 -14.23 -16.67
N VAL A 8 -19.14 -13.34 -17.62
CA VAL A 8 -18.18 -12.25 -17.43
C VAL A 8 -18.65 -11.30 -16.32
N ARG A 9 -19.95 -10.97 -16.27
CA ARG A 9 -20.50 -10.14 -15.20
C ARG A 9 -20.37 -10.79 -13.83
N SER A 10 -20.64 -12.10 -13.72
CA SER A 10 -20.47 -12.87 -12.48
C SER A 10 -19.02 -12.83 -12.00
N LYS A 11 -18.06 -13.07 -12.90
CA LYS A 11 -16.61 -12.98 -12.63
C LYS A 11 -16.19 -11.59 -12.15
N VAL A 12 -16.70 -10.53 -12.77
CA VAL A 12 -16.43 -9.14 -12.33
C VAL A 12 -16.89 -8.93 -10.88
N PHE A 13 -18.09 -9.38 -10.54
CA PHE A 13 -18.60 -9.24 -9.19
C PHE A 13 -17.85 -10.10 -8.17
N GLU A 14 -17.38 -11.27 -8.55
CA GLU A 14 -16.52 -12.10 -7.71
C GLU A 14 -15.19 -11.42 -7.40
N LEU A 15 -14.53 -10.84 -8.40
CA LEU A 15 -13.28 -10.07 -8.21
C LEU A 15 -13.49 -8.85 -7.29
N ILE A 16 -14.64 -8.16 -7.39
CA ILE A 16 -14.95 -7.07 -6.47
C ILE A 16 -15.13 -7.60 -5.05
N ARG A 17 -15.86 -8.68 -4.83
CA ARG A 17 -16.17 -9.22 -3.49
C ARG A 17 -14.95 -9.85 -2.82
N ARG A 18 -14.24 -10.74 -3.54
CA ARG A 18 -13.15 -11.53 -2.98
C ARG A 18 -11.84 -10.77 -2.95
N GLU A 19 -11.50 -10.09 -4.06
CA GLU A 19 -10.20 -9.43 -4.22
C GLU A 19 -10.27 -7.92 -3.97
N GLN A 20 -11.47 -7.35 -3.87
CA GLN A 20 -11.71 -5.93 -3.65
C GLN A 20 -11.05 -5.02 -4.72
N TRP A 21 -10.93 -5.54 -5.94
CA TRP A 21 -10.39 -4.76 -7.05
C TRP A 21 -11.37 -3.68 -7.49
N SER A 22 -10.84 -2.54 -7.92
CA SER A 22 -11.67 -1.48 -8.49
C SER A 22 -12.13 -1.83 -9.91
N PRO A 23 -13.25 -1.25 -10.40
CA PRO A 23 -13.71 -1.41 -11.78
C PRO A 23 -12.62 -1.16 -12.82
N GLU A 24 -11.75 -0.17 -12.62
CA GLU A 24 -10.63 0.12 -13.52
C GLU A 24 -9.56 -0.98 -13.52
N GLN A 25 -9.26 -1.54 -12.36
CA GLN A 25 -8.30 -2.66 -12.24
C GLN A 25 -8.82 -3.91 -12.91
N ILE A 26 -10.11 -4.22 -12.73
CA ILE A 26 -10.78 -5.36 -13.35
C ILE A 26 -10.80 -5.21 -14.87
N SER A 27 -11.23 -4.05 -15.36
CA SER A 27 -11.29 -3.73 -16.80
C SER A 27 -9.93 -3.94 -17.48
N GLY A 28 -8.87 -3.37 -16.89
CA GLY A 28 -7.52 -3.49 -17.46
C GLY A 28 -6.93 -4.89 -17.34
N TRP A 29 -7.22 -5.60 -16.24
CA TRP A 29 -6.76 -6.97 -16.03
C TRP A 29 -7.44 -7.96 -17.00
N LEU A 30 -8.77 -7.86 -17.16
CA LEU A 30 -9.50 -8.71 -18.12
C LEU A 30 -8.99 -8.51 -19.54
N MET A 31 -8.75 -7.27 -19.95
CA MET A 31 -8.18 -6.99 -21.28
C MET A 31 -6.79 -7.60 -21.44
N LYS A 32 -5.94 -7.52 -20.41
CA LYS A 32 -4.55 -8.00 -20.47
C LYS A 32 -4.44 -9.53 -20.43
N GLN A 33 -5.24 -10.20 -19.60
CA GLN A 33 -5.09 -11.63 -19.33
C GLN A 33 -6.03 -12.51 -20.15
N GLU A 34 -7.19 -11.99 -20.52
CA GLU A 34 -8.27 -12.78 -21.11
C GLU A 34 -8.75 -12.17 -22.45
N GLU A 35 -8.13 -11.07 -22.90
CA GLU A 35 -8.54 -10.33 -24.10
C GLU A 35 -10.03 -9.90 -24.10
N LEU A 36 -10.62 -9.84 -22.89
CA LEU A 36 -12.01 -9.47 -22.70
C LEU A 36 -12.16 -7.97 -22.49
N SER A 37 -12.87 -7.31 -23.41
CA SER A 37 -13.12 -5.87 -23.36
C SER A 37 -14.39 -5.55 -22.55
N VAL A 38 -14.21 -5.17 -21.28
CA VAL A 38 -15.26 -4.66 -20.41
C VAL A 38 -14.87 -3.28 -19.90
N SER A 39 -15.61 -2.24 -20.26
CA SER A 39 -15.25 -0.89 -19.83
C SER A 39 -15.50 -0.70 -18.33
N LYS A 40 -14.66 0.13 -17.67
CA LYS A 40 -14.89 0.52 -16.27
C LYS A 40 -16.27 1.15 -16.05
N SER A 41 -16.76 1.91 -17.04
CA SER A 41 -18.09 2.54 -16.98
C SER A 41 -19.21 1.52 -16.98
N SER A 42 -19.10 0.45 -17.79
CA SER A 42 -20.06 -0.65 -17.77
C SER A 42 -20.11 -1.32 -16.40
N ILE A 43 -18.94 -1.55 -15.77
CA ILE A 43 -18.88 -2.14 -14.43
C ILE A 43 -19.53 -1.22 -13.39
N TYR A 44 -19.28 0.10 -13.44
CA TYR A 44 -19.93 1.07 -12.56
C TYR A 44 -21.44 1.09 -12.76
N ASN A 45 -21.94 1.02 -14.00
CA ASN A 45 -23.36 0.97 -14.30
C ASN A 45 -24.01 -0.31 -13.72
N TRP A 46 -23.34 -1.45 -13.80
CA TRP A 46 -23.85 -2.68 -13.17
C TRP A 46 -23.92 -2.57 -11.64
N ILE A 47 -22.93 -1.93 -11.02
CA ILE A 47 -22.92 -1.67 -9.57
C ILE A 47 -24.05 -0.70 -9.20
N ALA A 48 -24.29 0.34 -10.01
CA ALA A 48 -25.34 1.32 -9.79
C ALA A 48 -26.75 0.70 -9.89
N ALA A 49 -26.94 -0.27 -10.77
CA ALA A 49 -28.21 -0.97 -10.95
C ALA A 49 -28.59 -1.88 -9.76
N ILE A 50 -27.65 -2.20 -8.85
CA ILE A 50 -27.93 -2.97 -7.64
C ILE A 50 -28.47 -2.02 -6.57
N SER A 51 -29.61 -2.38 -5.96
CA SER A 51 -30.21 -1.61 -4.88
C SER A 51 -29.21 -1.35 -3.74
N PRO A 52 -29.09 -0.12 -3.23
CA PRO A 52 -28.26 0.20 -2.07
C PRO A 52 -28.65 -0.58 -0.82
N TYR A 53 -29.92 -1.00 -0.73
CA TYR A 53 -30.49 -1.75 0.40
C TYR A 53 -30.34 -3.27 0.27
N HIS A 54 -29.78 -3.75 -0.86
CA HIS A 54 -29.54 -5.17 -1.02
C HIS A 54 -28.58 -5.70 0.06
N LYS A 55 -28.88 -6.87 0.66
CA LYS A 55 -28.05 -7.47 1.74
C LYS A 55 -26.58 -7.61 1.34
N ASP A 56 -26.34 -7.94 0.07
CA ASP A 56 -24.99 -8.00 -0.52
C ASP A 56 -24.69 -6.72 -1.30
N ASN A 57 -24.58 -5.60 -0.58
CA ASN A 57 -24.25 -4.32 -1.21
C ASN A 57 -22.79 -4.28 -1.66
N ILE A 58 -22.56 -4.60 -2.92
CA ILE A 58 -21.24 -4.69 -3.56
C ILE A 58 -20.41 -3.38 -3.43
N ARG A 59 -21.06 -2.21 -3.24
CA ARG A 59 -20.37 -0.92 -3.04
C ARG A 59 -19.49 -0.93 -1.81
N ARG A 60 -19.80 -1.75 -0.79
CA ARG A 60 -18.97 -1.88 0.43
C ARG A 60 -17.56 -2.41 0.17
N HIS A 61 -17.39 -3.16 -0.91
CA HIS A 61 -16.10 -3.73 -1.32
C HIS A 61 -15.26 -2.76 -2.16
N LEU A 62 -15.79 -1.61 -2.54
CA LEU A 62 -15.03 -0.56 -3.21
C LEU A 62 -14.23 0.28 -2.23
N ARG A 63 -13.09 0.84 -2.68
CA ARG A 63 -12.10 1.57 -1.85
C ARG A 63 -12.71 2.59 -0.88
N HIS A 64 -13.72 3.33 -1.29
CA HIS A 64 -14.31 4.39 -0.47
C HIS A 64 -15.70 4.04 0.09
N GLY A 65 -16.28 2.90 -0.26
CA GLY A 65 -17.61 2.48 0.19
C GLY A 65 -18.70 3.55 -0.03
N GLY A 66 -18.45 4.51 -0.95
CA GLY A 66 -19.33 5.67 -1.20
C GLY A 66 -19.11 6.87 -0.25
N ARG A 67 -18.08 6.88 0.61
CA ARG A 67 -17.80 7.99 1.55
C ARG A 67 -16.82 9.01 0.99
N LYS A 68 -17.01 10.31 1.33
CA LYS A 68 -16.04 11.39 1.05
C LYS A 68 -14.85 11.32 2.02
N VAL A 69 -13.64 11.63 1.54
CA VAL A 69 -12.38 11.61 2.31
C VAL A 69 -12.14 12.99 2.92
N GLY A 70 -11.86 13.05 4.23
CA GLY A 70 -11.50 14.27 4.95
C GLY A 70 -10.00 14.39 5.21
N SER A 71 -9.51 15.60 5.46
CA SER A 71 -8.10 15.96 5.68
C SER A 71 -7.71 15.89 7.17
N SER A 72 -6.41 15.73 7.46
CA SER A 72 -5.85 15.52 8.80
C SER A 72 -4.95 16.67 9.25
N THR A 73 -4.80 16.84 10.58
CA THR A 73 -4.12 17.94 11.26
C THR A 73 -2.69 17.60 11.73
N SER A 74 -1.88 18.65 12.01
CA SER A 74 -0.47 18.66 12.36
C SER A 74 -0.18 18.43 13.86
N GLY A 75 0.99 17.88 14.17
CA GLY A 75 1.53 17.71 15.54
C GLY A 75 2.92 18.34 15.70
N THR A 76 3.33 18.57 16.96
CA THR A 76 4.65 19.11 17.38
C THR A 76 5.78 18.13 17.05
N ARG A 77 6.96 18.63 16.67
CA ARG A 77 8.07 17.81 16.18
C ARG A 77 9.26 17.86 17.11
N THR A 78 9.82 16.68 17.42
CA THR A 78 11.12 16.52 18.04
C THR A 78 12.17 16.33 16.93
N PRO A 79 13.31 17.03 16.95
CA PRO A 79 14.38 16.84 15.95
C PRO A 79 14.89 15.39 15.95
N ILE A 80 15.08 14.80 14.78
CA ILE A 80 15.74 13.50 14.60
C ILE A 80 17.22 13.78 14.33
N PRO A 81 18.16 13.24 15.13
CA PRO A 81 19.60 13.41 14.91
C PRO A 81 20.04 12.77 13.57
N ASN A 82 21.13 13.30 12.99
CA ASN A 82 21.82 12.75 11.81
C ASN A 82 20.90 12.45 10.61
N ARG A 83 19.82 13.21 10.48
CA ARG A 83 18.85 13.06 9.42
C ARG A 83 19.42 13.50 8.07
N VAL A 84 19.34 12.62 7.05
CA VAL A 84 19.70 12.95 5.67
C VAL A 84 18.48 13.51 4.94
N SER A 85 18.59 14.70 4.34
CA SER A 85 17.49 15.32 3.59
C SER A 85 17.14 14.53 2.33
N ILE A 86 15.88 14.61 1.90
CA ILE A 86 15.46 14.09 0.60
C ILE A 86 16.18 14.79 -0.56
N ASP A 87 16.67 16.02 -0.36
CA ASP A 87 17.45 16.77 -1.35
C ASP A 87 18.76 16.08 -1.69
N ASP A 88 19.35 15.37 -0.73
CA ASP A 88 20.60 14.61 -0.90
C ASP A 88 20.35 13.24 -1.55
N ARG A 89 19.10 12.91 -1.86
CA ARG A 89 18.75 11.64 -2.49
C ARG A 89 19.23 11.61 -3.94
N PRO A 90 20.05 10.61 -4.33
CA PRO A 90 20.62 10.56 -5.68
C PRO A 90 19.54 10.59 -6.78
N ALA A 91 19.83 11.24 -7.89
CA ALA A 91 18.91 11.35 -9.02
C ALA A 91 18.46 10.00 -9.59
N TYR A 92 19.29 8.96 -9.45
CA TYR A 92 18.92 7.60 -9.86
C TYR A 92 17.82 6.97 -8.99
N ALA A 93 17.59 7.47 -7.77
CA ALA A 93 16.54 7.00 -6.86
C ALA A 93 15.18 7.62 -7.19
N ASN A 94 14.83 7.60 -8.47
CA ASN A 94 13.62 8.21 -9.04
C ASN A 94 12.42 7.25 -9.12
N GLY A 95 12.57 5.99 -8.64
CA GLY A 95 11.53 4.96 -8.71
C GLY A 95 11.33 4.34 -10.09
N GLN A 96 12.32 4.47 -10.99
CA GLN A 96 12.34 3.80 -12.31
C GLN A 96 13.00 2.42 -12.24
N THR A 97 13.83 2.20 -11.22
CA THR A 97 14.48 0.91 -10.94
C THR A 97 13.94 0.37 -9.62
N VAL A 98 13.87 -0.96 -9.48
CA VAL A 98 13.49 -1.61 -8.22
C VAL A 98 14.56 -1.38 -7.16
N GLY A 99 14.12 -1.19 -5.91
CA GLY A 99 14.98 -0.99 -4.76
C GLY A 99 14.82 0.35 -4.05
N ASP A 100 14.02 1.27 -4.60
CA ASP A 100 13.71 2.55 -3.94
C ASP A 100 12.40 2.41 -3.16
N TRP A 101 12.47 2.52 -1.83
CA TRP A 101 11.34 2.29 -0.94
C TRP A 101 10.83 3.56 -0.29
N GLU A 102 9.55 3.60 -0.02
CA GLU A 102 8.92 4.58 0.89
C GLU A 102 8.47 3.85 2.15
N MET A 103 8.70 4.46 3.32
CA MET A 103 8.37 3.90 4.63
C MET A 103 7.43 4.83 5.39
N ASP A 104 6.47 4.24 6.10
CA ASP A 104 5.50 4.95 6.92
C ASP A 104 4.96 4.05 8.04
N THR A 105 4.17 4.61 8.95
CA THR A 105 3.41 3.86 9.95
C THR A 105 1.93 4.14 9.84
N ILE A 106 1.12 3.13 10.01
CA ILE A 106 -0.31 3.31 10.27
C ILE A 106 -0.60 2.98 11.74
N VAL A 107 -1.40 3.83 12.37
CA VAL A 107 -1.69 3.76 13.81
C VAL A 107 -3.14 3.38 14.03
N GLY A 108 -3.38 2.57 15.04
CA GLY A 108 -4.70 2.14 15.48
C GLY A 108 -5.47 3.23 16.23
N LYS A 109 -6.66 2.86 16.70
CA LYS A 109 -7.51 3.72 17.52
C LYS A 109 -6.74 4.20 18.76
N ASP A 110 -6.85 5.48 19.07
CA ASP A 110 -6.27 6.12 20.26
C ASP A 110 -4.75 5.89 20.41
N GLY A 111 -4.02 5.73 19.27
CA GLY A 111 -2.60 5.46 19.28
C GLY A 111 -2.21 4.02 19.67
N LYS A 112 -3.20 3.14 19.88
CA LYS A 112 -2.98 1.77 20.36
C LYS A 112 -2.60 0.83 19.21
N GLY A 113 -1.35 0.38 19.26
CA GLY A 113 -0.75 -0.46 18.24
C GLY A 113 -0.38 0.30 16.96
N ALA A 114 0.59 -0.22 16.25
CA ALA A 114 1.06 0.32 14.98
C ALA A 114 1.41 -0.80 14.00
N ILE A 115 1.42 -0.48 12.73
CA ILE A 115 1.91 -1.35 11.66
C ILE A 115 2.88 -0.50 10.85
N VAL A 116 4.13 -0.97 10.71
CA VAL A 116 5.07 -0.38 9.76
C VAL A 116 4.74 -0.85 8.35
N THR A 117 4.78 0.06 7.40
CA THR A 117 4.50 -0.17 6.00
C THR A 117 5.68 0.27 5.15
N LEU A 118 6.05 -0.52 4.16
CA LEU A 118 7.08 -0.22 3.18
C LEU A 118 6.52 -0.48 1.79
N VAL A 119 6.76 0.44 0.87
CA VAL A 119 6.30 0.32 -0.51
C VAL A 119 7.44 0.56 -1.47
N GLU A 120 7.69 -0.41 -2.33
CA GLU A 120 8.65 -0.25 -3.42
C GLU A 120 8.07 0.67 -4.51
N ARG A 121 8.84 1.71 -4.90
CA ARG A 121 8.31 2.84 -5.69
C ARG A 121 7.99 2.51 -7.14
N LYS A 122 8.71 1.56 -7.74
CA LYS A 122 8.48 1.13 -9.13
C LYS A 122 7.29 0.18 -9.22
N SER A 123 7.39 -0.96 -8.56
CA SER A 123 6.43 -2.07 -8.64
C SER A 123 5.15 -1.83 -7.83
N ARG A 124 5.21 -0.98 -6.81
CA ARG A 124 4.17 -0.85 -5.77
C ARG A 124 4.04 -2.10 -4.90
N PHE A 125 5.09 -2.93 -4.85
CA PHE A 125 5.16 -4.05 -3.92
C PHE A 125 5.20 -3.54 -2.49
N MET A 126 4.51 -4.22 -1.58
CA MET A 126 4.34 -3.78 -0.21
C MET A 126 4.83 -4.83 0.78
N LEU A 127 5.54 -4.37 1.81
CA LEU A 127 5.83 -5.14 3.01
C LEU A 127 5.14 -4.47 4.20
N MET A 128 4.67 -5.26 5.16
CA MET A 128 4.04 -4.76 6.39
C MET A 128 4.36 -5.67 7.57
N GLU A 129 4.57 -5.05 8.74
CA GLU A 129 4.68 -5.79 10.00
C GLU A 129 3.92 -5.08 11.13
N LYS A 130 3.17 -5.84 11.92
CA LYS A 130 2.54 -5.36 13.16
C LYS A 130 3.61 -5.15 14.21
N LEU A 131 3.63 -3.96 14.83
CA LEU A 131 4.56 -3.58 15.88
C LEU A 131 3.91 -3.79 17.25
N ASP A 132 4.40 -4.76 18.03
CA ASP A 132 3.85 -5.07 19.36
C ASP A 132 4.16 -3.95 20.36
N SER A 133 5.27 -3.24 20.15
CA SER A 133 5.74 -2.13 20.99
C SER A 133 5.17 -0.76 20.57
N GLY A 134 4.16 -0.71 19.69
CA GLY A 134 3.67 0.53 19.12
C GLY A 134 4.72 1.22 18.25
N LYS A 135 4.73 2.57 18.24
CA LYS A 135 5.63 3.38 17.39
C LYS A 135 7.03 3.62 17.98
N ARG A 136 7.56 2.75 18.82
CA ARG A 136 8.90 2.93 19.36
C ARG A 136 9.98 2.74 18.29
N ALA A 137 10.95 3.67 18.22
CA ALA A 137 11.92 3.77 17.13
C ALA A 137 12.78 2.51 16.94
N VAL A 138 13.39 2.01 18.00
CA VAL A 138 14.30 0.84 17.92
C VAL A 138 13.54 -0.44 17.51
N PRO A 139 12.41 -0.81 18.13
CA PRO A 139 11.61 -1.97 17.66
C PRO A 139 11.12 -1.84 16.22
N LEU A 140 10.76 -0.62 15.77
CA LEU A 140 10.39 -0.36 14.39
C LEU A 140 11.58 -0.60 13.45
N ALA A 141 12.76 -0.07 13.77
CA ALA A 141 13.96 -0.26 12.95
C ALA A 141 14.29 -1.76 12.78
N HIS A 142 14.24 -2.55 13.86
CA HIS A 142 14.43 -3.99 13.78
C HIS A 142 13.34 -4.72 12.95
N ALA A 143 12.09 -4.26 13.01
CA ALA A 143 11.02 -4.82 12.18
C ALA A 143 11.29 -4.55 10.69
N VAL A 144 11.71 -3.35 10.32
CA VAL A 144 12.09 -2.99 8.95
C VAL A 144 13.23 -3.87 8.44
N VAL A 145 14.27 -4.04 9.25
CA VAL A 145 15.41 -4.91 8.91
C VAL A 145 14.97 -6.36 8.68
N ARG A 146 14.15 -6.92 9.59
CA ARG A 146 13.61 -8.28 9.42
C ARG A 146 12.78 -8.44 8.14
N LEU A 147 11.91 -7.47 7.86
CA LEU A 147 11.07 -7.48 6.65
C LEU A 147 11.92 -7.52 5.38
N HIS A 148 12.93 -6.67 5.28
CA HIS A 148 13.78 -6.63 4.09
C HIS A 148 14.66 -7.87 3.97
N LYS A 149 15.35 -8.28 5.04
CA LYS A 149 16.18 -9.50 5.03
C LYS A 149 15.35 -10.75 4.71
N GLY A 150 14.13 -10.83 5.26
CA GLY A 150 13.21 -11.94 5.00
C GLY A 150 12.58 -11.95 3.60
N SER A 151 12.52 -10.81 2.94
CA SER A 151 11.99 -10.71 1.58
C SER A 151 13.01 -11.04 0.49
N GLY A 152 14.31 -10.93 0.78
CA GLY A 152 15.38 -11.06 -0.19
C GLY A 152 15.42 -9.93 -1.25
N LEU A 153 14.62 -8.89 -1.09
CA LEU A 153 14.52 -7.81 -2.07
C LEU A 153 15.62 -6.77 -1.89
N SER A 154 16.08 -6.21 -3.01
CA SER A 154 17.11 -5.16 -2.99
C SER A 154 16.59 -3.87 -2.35
N VAL A 155 17.46 -3.22 -1.58
CA VAL A 155 17.21 -1.93 -0.93
C VAL A 155 18.31 -0.97 -1.37
N ARG A 156 17.97 0.00 -2.21
CA ARG A 156 18.89 1.06 -2.67
C ARG A 156 18.72 2.32 -1.81
N THR A 157 17.46 2.72 -1.59
CA THR A 157 17.11 3.90 -0.79
C THR A 157 15.81 3.65 -0.04
N ILE A 158 15.66 4.28 1.11
CA ILE A 158 14.39 4.34 1.85
C ILE A 158 14.04 5.81 2.09
N THR A 159 12.81 6.22 1.82
CA THR A 159 12.33 7.58 2.09
C THR A 159 11.21 7.53 3.13
N THR A 160 11.31 8.37 4.17
CA THR A 160 10.32 8.46 5.23
C THR A 160 9.95 9.92 5.55
N ASP A 161 8.99 10.15 6.44
CA ASP A 161 8.73 11.48 7.00
C ASP A 161 9.55 11.74 8.27
N ASN A 162 9.24 12.85 8.94
CA ASN A 162 9.95 13.30 10.13
C ASN A 162 9.26 12.80 11.42
N GLY A 163 8.60 11.64 11.40
CA GLY A 163 8.03 11.02 12.57
C GLY A 163 9.12 10.54 13.55
N THR A 164 8.93 10.77 14.85
CA THR A 164 9.88 10.35 15.90
C THR A 164 10.09 8.85 15.96
N GLU A 165 9.15 8.08 15.42
CA GLU A 165 9.27 6.63 15.24
C GLU A 165 10.40 6.20 14.31
N PHE A 166 10.92 7.10 13.50
CA PHE A 166 12.04 6.86 12.58
C PHE A 166 13.39 7.35 13.15
N ALA A 167 13.44 7.75 14.43
CA ALA A 167 14.67 8.26 15.06
C ALA A 167 15.81 7.22 15.10
N ALA A 168 15.50 5.92 15.01
CA ALA A 168 16.51 4.85 14.94
C ALA A 168 16.86 4.44 13.49
N HIS A 169 16.74 5.36 12.53
CA HIS A 169 17.02 5.13 11.11
C HIS A 169 18.45 4.68 10.81
N GLU A 170 19.43 5.05 11.64
CA GLU A 170 20.83 4.62 11.52
C GLU A 170 20.99 3.10 11.67
N ILE A 171 20.15 2.44 12.49
CA ILE A 171 20.10 0.97 12.57
C ILE A 171 19.67 0.39 11.22
N ILE A 172 18.64 0.94 10.60
CA ILE A 172 18.15 0.50 9.29
C ILE A 172 19.24 0.69 8.23
N ALA A 173 19.85 1.89 8.21
CA ALA A 173 20.90 2.23 7.25
C ALA A 173 22.08 1.26 7.33
N ARG A 174 22.60 1.01 8.53
CA ARG A 174 23.71 0.11 8.77
C ARG A 174 23.38 -1.35 8.41
N GLU A 175 22.26 -1.87 8.89
CA GLU A 175 21.89 -3.28 8.75
C GLU A 175 21.50 -3.67 7.34
N LEU A 176 21.01 -2.72 6.53
CA LEU A 176 20.59 -2.93 5.13
C LEU A 176 21.58 -2.36 4.12
N GLY A 177 22.66 -1.68 4.56
CA GLY A 177 23.63 -1.06 3.67
C GLY A 177 23.03 0.02 2.77
N THR A 178 22.06 0.81 3.29
CA THR A 178 21.30 1.81 2.55
C THR A 178 21.29 3.16 3.25
N THR A 179 20.77 4.18 2.59
CA THR A 179 20.50 5.48 3.20
C THR A 179 19.02 5.70 3.39
N VAL A 180 18.64 6.21 4.57
CA VAL A 180 17.27 6.62 4.88
C VAL A 180 17.15 8.14 4.71
N TYR A 181 16.36 8.57 3.74
CA TYR A 181 16.10 9.97 3.41
C TYR A 181 14.82 10.46 4.06
N PHE A 182 14.83 11.69 4.55
CA PHE A 182 13.67 12.31 5.19
C PHE A 182 13.03 13.35 4.28
N ALA A 183 11.75 13.15 4.00
CA ALA A 183 10.94 14.08 3.22
C ALA A 183 10.82 15.45 3.92
N HIS A 184 10.55 16.49 3.13
CA HIS A 184 10.28 17.81 3.68
C HIS A 184 9.02 17.80 4.56
N PRO A 185 9.01 18.60 5.60
CA PRO A 185 7.79 18.84 6.37
C PRO A 185 6.63 19.27 5.48
N TYR A 186 5.45 18.65 5.66
CA TYR A 186 4.22 18.92 4.92
C TYR A 186 4.24 18.59 3.41
N CYS A 187 5.30 17.99 2.90
CA CYS A 187 5.44 17.56 1.50
C CYS A 187 5.03 16.09 1.30
N SER A 188 3.75 15.79 1.54
CA SER A 188 3.22 14.43 1.43
C SER A 188 3.37 13.82 0.03
N TRP A 189 3.39 14.67 -1.01
CA TRP A 189 3.59 14.22 -2.39
C TRP A 189 4.96 13.57 -2.64
N GLU A 190 5.97 13.85 -1.81
CA GLU A 190 7.28 13.19 -1.88
C GLU A 190 7.24 11.70 -1.52
N LYS A 191 6.15 11.28 -0.84
CA LYS A 191 5.83 9.91 -0.46
C LYS A 191 4.50 9.42 -1.04
N GLY A 192 4.16 9.83 -2.25
CA GLY A 192 2.87 9.54 -2.86
C GLY A 192 2.59 8.05 -3.10
N ALA A 193 3.63 7.20 -3.18
CA ALA A 193 3.44 5.76 -3.33
C ALA A 193 2.85 5.15 -2.07
N ILE A 194 3.45 5.42 -0.91
CA ILE A 194 3.02 4.82 0.35
C ILE A 194 1.71 5.41 0.84
N GLU A 195 1.45 6.70 0.63
CA GLU A 195 0.15 7.29 0.98
C GLU A 195 -1.00 6.59 0.25
N ASN A 196 -0.83 6.37 -1.06
CA ASN A 196 -1.82 5.63 -1.84
C ASN A 196 -2.00 4.20 -1.34
N MET A 197 -0.91 3.51 -1.02
CA MET A 197 -0.94 2.13 -0.52
C MET A 197 -1.56 2.05 0.88
N ASN A 198 -1.21 2.95 1.78
CA ASN A 198 -1.84 3.04 3.10
C ASN A 198 -3.35 3.30 2.99
N GLY A 199 -3.77 4.10 2.00
CA GLY A 199 -5.18 4.26 1.67
C GLY A 199 -5.86 2.96 1.21
N LEU A 200 -5.14 2.03 0.57
CA LEU A 200 -5.66 0.69 0.24
C LEU A 200 -5.67 -0.24 1.46
N VAL A 201 -4.67 -0.17 2.33
CA VAL A 201 -4.67 -0.90 3.60
C VAL A 201 -5.89 -0.52 4.45
N ARG A 202 -6.27 0.75 4.44
CA ARG A 202 -7.47 1.25 5.16
C ARG A 202 -8.80 0.71 4.63
N GLN A 203 -8.82 0.09 3.47
CA GLN A 203 -9.97 -0.69 2.98
C GLN A 203 -10.19 -1.96 3.82
N TYR A 204 -9.11 -2.58 4.30
CA TYR A 204 -9.11 -3.80 5.12
C TYR A 204 -9.08 -3.48 6.62
N ILE A 205 -8.36 -2.45 7.01
CA ILE A 205 -8.20 -1.99 8.39
C ILE A 205 -8.67 -0.53 8.46
N PRO A 206 -9.97 -0.27 8.67
CA PRO A 206 -10.54 1.07 8.73
C PRO A 206 -9.87 1.94 9.81
N LYS A 207 -9.98 3.27 9.65
CA LYS A 207 -9.60 4.20 10.73
C LYS A 207 -10.41 3.85 11.99
N ARG A 208 -9.83 4.04 13.18
CA ARG A 208 -10.40 3.70 14.48
C ARG A 208 -10.50 2.21 14.83
N THR A 209 -9.87 1.32 14.02
CA THR A 209 -9.69 -0.08 14.43
C THR A 209 -8.64 -0.17 15.54
N ASP A 210 -8.90 -0.97 16.57
CA ASP A 210 -7.89 -1.30 17.59
C ASP A 210 -6.90 -2.33 17.01
N PHE A 211 -5.64 -1.93 16.87
CA PHE A 211 -4.65 -2.81 16.26
C PHE A 211 -4.18 -3.95 17.18
N ARG A 212 -4.54 -3.92 18.47
CA ARG A 212 -4.27 -5.04 19.36
C ARG A 212 -5.09 -6.27 18.98
N GLU A 213 -6.30 -6.07 18.44
CA GLU A 213 -7.21 -7.13 17.96
C GLU A 213 -6.82 -7.70 16.60
N ILE A 214 -5.89 -7.04 15.87
CA ILE A 214 -5.45 -7.49 14.55
C ILE A 214 -4.33 -8.50 14.70
N SER A 215 -4.51 -9.71 14.16
CA SER A 215 -3.48 -10.74 14.14
C SER A 215 -2.40 -10.47 13.09
N ARG A 216 -1.16 -10.96 13.33
CA ARG A 216 -0.08 -10.93 12.33
C ARG A 216 -0.47 -11.71 11.05
N ALA A 217 -1.20 -12.80 11.18
CA ALA A 217 -1.71 -13.58 10.05
C ALA A 217 -2.69 -12.76 9.19
N TYR A 218 -3.52 -11.92 9.81
CA TYR A 218 -4.41 -11.02 9.06
C TYR A 218 -3.63 -9.96 8.29
N VAL A 219 -2.60 -9.35 8.90
CA VAL A 219 -1.70 -8.40 8.22
C VAL A 219 -1.03 -9.06 7.02
N LYS A 220 -0.51 -10.29 7.17
CA LYS A 220 0.11 -11.05 6.07
C LYS A 220 -0.88 -11.28 4.91
N ARG A 221 -2.11 -11.68 5.19
CA ARG A 221 -3.14 -11.85 4.14
C ARG A 221 -3.46 -10.55 3.40
N ILE A 222 -3.43 -9.40 4.09
CA ILE A 222 -3.62 -8.10 3.43
C ILE A 222 -2.45 -7.81 2.48
N VAL A 223 -1.22 -8.05 2.91
CA VAL A 223 -0.02 -7.89 2.07
C VAL A 223 -0.13 -8.74 0.81
N GLU A 224 -0.49 -10.02 0.95
CA GLU A 224 -0.68 -10.94 -0.18
C GLU A 224 -1.75 -10.42 -1.16
N LYS A 225 -2.92 -10.00 -0.66
CA LYS A 225 -3.98 -9.42 -1.49
C LYS A 225 -3.54 -8.15 -2.22
N LEU A 226 -2.82 -7.26 -1.54
CA LEU A 226 -2.36 -6.00 -2.12
C LEU A 226 -1.25 -6.22 -3.15
N ASN A 227 -0.35 -7.18 -2.94
CA ASN A 227 0.71 -7.52 -3.88
C ASN A 227 0.20 -8.30 -5.10
N ASN A 228 -0.92 -9.02 -4.96
CA ASN A 228 -1.60 -9.69 -6.07
C ASN A 228 -2.67 -8.82 -6.77
N ARG A 229 -2.85 -7.56 -6.33
CA ARG A 229 -3.82 -6.63 -6.91
C ARG A 229 -3.21 -5.88 -8.08
N PRO A 230 -3.77 -5.97 -9.32
CA PRO A 230 -3.25 -5.28 -10.50
C PRO A 230 -3.13 -3.77 -10.31
N ARG A 231 -2.09 -3.16 -10.86
CA ARG A 231 -1.87 -1.71 -10.79
C ARG A 231 -1.86 -1.07 -12.18
N LYS A 232 -2.65 -0.02 -12.36
CA LYS A 232 -2.66 0.74 -13.62
C LYS A 232 -1.26 1.23 -13.99
N LYS A 233 -0.50 1.75 -12.99
CA LYS A 233 0.89 2.19 -13.19
C LYS A 233 1.78 1.08 -13.76
N ASN A 234 1.50 -0.18 -13.42
CA ASN A 234 2.23 -1.35 -13.88
C ASN A 234 1.58 -1.98 -15.14
N ARG A 235 0.84 -1.20 -15.91
CA ARG A 235 0.07 -1.70 -17.05
C ARG A 235 -0.79 -2.92 -16.67
N PHE A 236 -1.45 -2.84 -15.51
CA PHE A 236 -2.28 -3.87 -14.88
C PHE A 236 -1.57 -5.19 -14.56
N SER A 237 -0.22 -5.20 -14.50
CA SER A 237 0.53 -6.28 -13.86
C SER A 237 0.39 -6.19 -12.35
N LYS A 238 0.54 -7.32 -11.67
CA LYS A 238 0.58 -7.40 -10.21
C LYS A 238 1.95 -6.93 -9.69
N PRO A 239 2.01 -6.24 -8.53
CA PRO A 239 3.30 -5.95 -7.90
C PRO A 239 4.18 -7.17 -7.68
N ALA A 240 3.60 -8.32 -7.28
CA ALA A 240 4.32 -9.56 -7.05
C ALA A 240 5.04 -10.06 -8.32
N ASP A 241 4.38 -10.01 -9.48
CA ASP A 241 4.98 -10.44 -10.75
C ASP A 241 6.21 -9.58 -11.11
N MET A 242 6.12 -8.27 -10.88
CA MET A 242 7.20 -7.32 -11.22
C MET A 242 8.46 -7.44 -10.35
N ILE A 243 8.34 -8.06 -9.18
CA ILE A 243 9.46 -8.30 -8.28
C ILE A 243 10.11 -9.65 -8.60
N ASN A 244 9.31 -10.69 -8.88
CA ASN A 244 9.79 -12.05 -9.14
C ASN A 244 10.61 -12.14 -10.42
N ASP A 245 10.30 -11.35 -11.45
CA ASP A 245 11.09 -11.29 -12.72
C ASP A 245 12.55 -10.84 -12.51
N LYS A 246 12.97 -10.49 -11.28
CA LYS A 246 14.34 -10.05 -10.96
C LYS A 246 15.07 -10.96 -9.96
N ILE A 247 14.42 -11.98 -9.46
CA ILE A 247 15.01 -13.00 -8.58
C ILE A 247 15.43 -14.23 -9.39
N ALA A 248 14.97 -14.34 -10.65
CA ALA A 248 15.40 -15.32 -11.65
C ALA A 248 16.50 -14.71 -12.52
#